data_c4d77e437fcc6bca9d93942735caa588
#
_entry.id   c4d77e437fcc6bca9d93942735caa588
#
_cell.length_a   1.000
_cell.length_b   1.000
_cell.length_c   1.000
_cell.angle_alpha   90.00
_cell.angle_beta   90.00
_cell.angle_gamma   90.00
#
_symmetry.space_group_name_H-M   'P 1'
#
loop_
_entity.id
_entity.type
_entity.pdbx_description
1 polymer ?
#
loop_
_entity_poly.entity_id
_entity_poly.type
_entity_poly.pdbx_seq_one_letter_code
_entity_poly.pdbx_strand_id
1 'polypeptide(L)'
;MSGLSRNVLEKSFYAPIFAFSSLGVIAVISGVSNYPDEAGGRVSLVFIIAGFALLMSIFPYLGNLRSVDLNKPSEVFTFSFISIITFIFSQAVLYLISGIVGTFDSALLESTSGITTTAISSLDPESLSSAVLVFRSLTQWFGGLCALFLVFVATPISSGGDNPSSGYGPKIFSRRATRRMQEILLLYLAVTALTFLGLLVAGMGTFDSLSHAMTTSSTGGFSTRVSSIASFQSASIEWVLICGMFLGGMNLGILWWLCKGKISIIRSNNELRLYLLMFLGGAMMFWLKGDFTGSFGSQSRDALFKMSSIFSTTGFTNQNWEFSSGISAIALLVMATGGMAGSAGGGYGVHRLIE
;
A
#
# COMPACT_ATOMS: atom_id res chain seq x y z
N MET A 1 -4.64 -18.46 31.04
CA MET A 1 -4.66 -17.11 30.43
C MET A 1 -3.80 -16.06 31.14
N SER A 2 -2.94 -16.41 32.11
CA SER A 2 -2.25 -15.47 33.01
C SER A 2 -0.76 -15.18 32.71
N GLY A 3 -0.18 -15.70 31.67
CA GLY A 3 1.24 -15.50 31.33
C GLY A 3 1.53 -14.63 30.08
N LEU A 4 0.52 -14.33 29.25
CA LEU A 4 0.67 -13.45 28.07
C LEU A 4 0.66 -11.97 28.46
N SER A 5 0.46 -11.68 29.74
CA SER A 5 -0.29 -10.52 30.13
C SER A 5 0.50 -9.23 30.33
N ARG A 6 1.59 -9.22 31.03
CA ARG A 6 2.15 -7.93 31.48
C ARG A 6 3.13 -7.33 30.46
N ASN A 7 4.04 -8.13 29.97
CA ASN A 7 5.06 -7.66 29.00
C ASN A 7 4.48 -7.25 27.64
N VAL A 8 3.47 -7.98 27.15
CA VAL A 8 2.82 -7.65 25.87
C VAL A 8 1.99 -6.38 26.01
N LEU A 9 1.25 -6.24 27.11
CA LEU A 9 0.44 -5.06 27.37
C LEU A 9 1.31 -3.81 27.61
N GLU A 10 2.40 -3.93 28.36
CA GLU A 10 3.33 -2.82 28.60
C GLU A 10 3.96 -2.31 27.28
N LYS A 11 4.38 -3.22 26.40
CA LYS A 11 4.94 -2.85 25.09
C LYS A 11 3.88 -2.29 24.14
N SER A 12 2.67 -2.84 24.18
CA SER A 12 1.55 -2.38 23.36
C SER A 12 1.05 -0.99 23.74
N PHE A 13 1.39 -0.50 24.96
CA PHE A 13 1.09 0.87 25.38
C PHE A 13 1.76 1.92 24.48
N TYR A 14 2.86 1.58 23.78
CA TYR A 14 3.52 2.47 22.84
C TYR A 14 2.91 2.44 21.42
N ALA A 15 1.98 1.53 21.17
CA ALA A 15 1.33 1.43 19.85
C ALA A 15 0.53 2.71 19.46
N PRO A 16 -0.26 3.34 20.35
CA PRO A 16 -0.88 4.63 20.07
C PRO A 16 0.11 5.73 19.75
N ILE A 17 1.28 5.74 20.41
CA ILE A 17 2.34 6.73 20.16
C ILE A 17 2.84 6.63 18.72
N PHE A 18 3.07 5.41 18.23
CA PHE A 18 3.45 5.17 16.84
C PHE A 18 2.35 5.62 15.86
N ALA A 19 1.08 5.30 16.16
CA ALA A 19 -0.05 5.72 15.35
C ALA A 19 -0.19 7.25 15.29
N PHE A 20 -0.09 7.93 16.42
CA PHE A 20 -0.17 9.39 16.49
C PHE A 20 0.99 10.08 15.78
N SER A 21 2.22 9.56 15.93
CA SER A 21 3.37 10.15 15.24
C SER A 21 3.26 10.03 13.72
N SER A 22 2.89 8.85 13.22
CA SER A 22 2.74 8.64 11.78
C SER A 22 1.60 9.47 11.20
N LEU A 23 0.43 9.48 11.84
CA LEU A 23 -0.70 10.31 11.41
C LEU A 23 -0.37 11.80 11.49
N GLY A 24 0.32 12.23 12.54
CA GLY A 24 0.74 13.62 12.70
C GLY A 24 1.65 14.10 11.58
N VAL A 25 2.65 13.29 11.20
CA VAL A 25 3.54 13.59 10.06
C VAL A 25 2.74 13.67 8.76
N ILE A 26 1.87 12.69 8.49
CA ILE A 26 1.03 12.66 7.29
C ILE A 26 0.14 13.90 7.22
N ALA A 27 -0.50 14.27 8.33
CA ALA A 27 -1.40 15.44 8.39
C ALA A 27 -0.64 16.75 8.13
N VAL A 28 0.55 16.94 8.75
CA VAL A 28 1.36 18.14 8.52
C VAL A 28 1.82 18.25 7.06
N ILE A 29 2.35 17.16 6.49
CA ILE A 29 2.79 17.16 5.08
C ILE A 29 1.62 17.52 4.16
N SER A 30 0.45 16.92 4.39
CA SER A 30 -0.73 17.15 3.56
C SER A 30 -1.26 18.59 3.70
N GLY A 31 -1.25 19.13 4.90
CA GLY A 31 -1.65 20.51 5.14
C GLY A 31 -0.72 21.54 4.49
N VAL A 32 0.60 21.32 4.60
CA VAL A 32 1.62 22.23 4.05
C VAL A 32 1.66 22.16 2.52
N SER A 33 1.42 20.99 1.91
CA SER A 33 1.52 20.80 0.46
C SER A 33 0.57 21.71 -0.34
N ASN A 34 -0.42 22.28 0.31
CA ASN A 34 -1.47 23.08 -0.34
C ASN A 34 -1.77 24.42 0.32
N TYR A 35 -0.83 24.96 1.11
CA TYR A 35 -0.99 26.25 1.78
C TYR A 35 -0.25 27.35 0.99
N PRO A 36 -0.88 28.50 0.64
CA PRO A 36 -2.24 28.93 0.91
C PRO A 36 -3.16 28.72 -0.32
N ASP A 37 -4.11 27.82 -0.25
CA ASP A 37 -5.12 27.66 -1.30
C ASP A 37 -6.45 28.28 -0.82
N GLU A 38 -7.07 29.14 -1.61
CA GLU A 38 -8.26 29.90 -1.21
C GLU A 38 -9.45 28.99 -0.85
N ALA A 39 -9.61 27.86 -1.55
CA ALA A 39 -10.69 26.90 -1.30
C ALA A 39 -10.37 25.88 -0.19
N GLY A 40 -9.10 25.54 0.02
CA GLY A 40 -8.64 24.50 0.95
C GLY A 40 -7.95 25.00 2.22
N GLY A 41 -7.71 26.32 2.35
CA GLY A 41 -6.90 26.88 3.43
C GLY A 41 -7.36 26.52 4.83
N ARG A 42 -8.69 26.39 5.04
CA ARG A 42 -9.25 25.96 6.33
C ARG A 42 -8.91 24.50 6.65
N VAL A 43 -9.04 23.59 5.68
CA VAL A 43 -8.73 22.18 5.85
C VAL A 43 -7.24 21.98 6.03
N SER A 44 -6.41 22.68 5.24
CA SER A 44 -4.96 22.67 5.35
C SER A 44 -4.51 23.13 6.74
N LEU A 45 -5.12 24.20 7.26
CA LEU A 45 -4.82 24.70 8.60
C LEU A 45 -5.20 23.69 9.69
N VAL A 46 -6.36 23.05 9.57
CA VAL A 46 -6.79 21.99 10.50
C VAL A 46 -5.81 20.83 10.48
N PHE A 47 -5.34 20.40 9.32
CA PHE A 47 -4.36 19.32 9.19
C PHE A 47 -3.01 19.69 9.81
N ILE A 48 -2.54 20.92 9.60
CA ILE A 48 -1.28 21.40 10.21
C ILE A 48 -1.42 21.41 11.74
N ILE A 49 -2.46 22.06 12.27
CA ILE A 49 -2.65 22.20 13.73
C ILE A 49 -2.85 20.83 14.38
N ALA A 50 -3.75 20.00 13.84
CA ALA A 50 -4.00 18.67 14.38
C ALA A 50 -2.77 17.76 14.28
N GLY A 51 -2.03 17.83 13.17
CA GLY A 51 -0.80 17.10 12.97
C GLY A 51 0.27 17.48 13.99
N PHE A 52 0.49 18.77 14.23
CA PHE A 52 1.41 19.23 15.27
C PHE A 52 0.92 18.85 16.66
N ALA A 53 -0.39 18.91 16.97
CA ALA A 53 -0.93 18.46 18.25
C ALA A 53 -0.67 16.97 18.49
N LEU A 54 -0.87 16.13 17.46
CA LEU A 54 -0.54 14.69 17.51
C LEU A 54 0.95 14.46 17.74
N LEU A 55 1.83 15.19 17.05
CA LEU A 55 3.29 15.09 17.25
C LEU A 55 3.71 15.57 18.65
N MET A 56 3.12 16.63 19.15
CA MET A 56 3.42 17.10 20.52
C MET A 56 2.94 16.13 21.60
N SER A 57 1.87 15.39 21.37
CA SER A 57 1.33 14.41 22.31
C SER A 57 2.30 13.27 22.62
N ILE A 58 3.25 12.99 21.73
CA ILE A 58 4.25 11.93 21.89
C ILE A 58 5.51 12.40 22.61
N PHE A 59 5.75 13.72 22.68
CA PHE A 59 6.99 14.29 23.23
C PHE A 59 7.36 13.74 24.63
N PRO A 60 6.43 13.60 25.60
CA PRO A 60 6.75 13.07 26.92
C PRO A 60 7.27 11.62 26.90
N TYR A 61 6.98 10.86 25.85
CA TYR A 61 7.30 9.44 25.74
C TYR A 61 8.57 9.13 24.95
N LEU A 62 9.18 10.13 24.30
CA LEU A 62 10.35 9.93 23.42
C LEU A 62 11.54 9.30 24.16
N GLY A 63 11.73 9.63 25.44
CA GLY A 63 12.80 9.06 26.26
C GLY A 63 12.67 7.56 26.50
N ASN A 64 11.42 7.06 26.53
CA ASN A 64 11.10 5.68 26.85
C ASN A 64 11.01 4.78 25.60
N LEU A 65 10.95 5.34 24.39
CA LEU A 65 10.85 4.56 23.15
C LEU A 65 12.05 3.61 22.92
N ARG A 66 13.23 3.94 23.49
CA ARG A 66 14.43 3.09 23.39
C ARG A 66 14.29 1.74 24.11
N SER A 67 13.31 1.60 25.00
CA SER A 67 13.06 0.37 25.77
C SER A 67 12.04 -0.59 25.11
N VAL A 68 11.44 -0.20 23.99
CA VAL A 68 10.45 -1.04 23.29
C VAL A 68 11.20 -2.08 22.46
N ASP A 69 11.38 -3.26 23.03
CA ASP A 69 12.04 -4.40 22.38
C ASP A 69 10.99 -5.48 22.08
N LEU A 70 10.55 -5.55 20.82
CA LEU A 70 9.55 -6.51 20.32
C LEU A 70 10.28 -7.79 19.88
N ASN A 71 10.36 -8.77 20.75
CA ASN A 71 11.16 -9.98 20.52
C ASN A 71 10.34 -11.17 20.00
N LYS A 72 9.02 -11.15 20.17
CA LYS A 72 8.12 -12.24 19.80
C LYS A 72 7.17 -11.81 18.67
N PRO A 73 6.87 -12.67 17.70
CA PRO A 73 5.89 -12.36 16.64
C PRO A 73 4.53 -11.92 17.20
N SER A 74 4.05 -12.56 18.30
CA SER A 74 2.80 -12.16 18.96
C SER A 74 2.82 -10.72 19.50
N GLU A 75 3.97 -10.26 20.01
CA GLU A 75 4.13 -8.88 20.49
C GLU A 75 4.03 -7.88 19.31
N VAL A 76 4.66 -8.22 18.19
CA VAL A 76 4.60 -7.39 16.97
C VAL A 76 3.19 -7.33 16.41
N PHE A 77 2.49 -8.47 16.33
CA PHE A 77 1.10 -8.49 15.86
C PHE A 77 0.18 -7.68 16.75
N THR A 78 0.27 -7.84 18.07
CA THR A 78 -0.55 -7.07 19.02
C THR A 78 -0.24 -5.58 18.93
N PHE A 79 1.05 -5.22 18.88
CA PHE A 79 1.48 -3.83 18.71
C PHE A 79 0.93 -3.24 17.42
N SER A 80 1.08 -3.94 16.29
CA SER A 80 0.61 -3.47 14.98
C SER A 80 -0.90 -3.35 14.94
N PHE A 81 -1.64 -4.32 15.50
CA PHE A 81 -3.09 -4.28 15.57
C PHE A 81 -3.59 -3.06 16.35
N ILE A 82 -3.04 -2.81 17.54
CA ILE A 82 -3.42 -1.65 18.35
C ILE A 82 -3.04 -0.35 17.61
N SER A 83 -1.85 -0.30 16.96
CA SER A 83 -1.44 0.87 16.19
C SER A 83 -2.39 1.17 15.04
N ILE A 84 -2.79 0.16 14.27
CA ILE A 84 -3.72 0.32 13.13
C ILE A 84 -5.09 0.80 13.62
N ILE A 85 -5.63 0.18 14.65
CA ILE A 85 -6.93 0.59 15.22
C ILE A 85 -6.88 2.04 15.71
N THR A 86 -5.84 2.39 16.47
CA THR A 86 -5.64 3.76 16.95
C THR A 86 -5.52 4.75 15.78
N PHE A 87 -4.77 4.38 14.73
CA PHE A 87 -4.62 5.20 13.55
C PHE A 87 -5.96 5.43 12.84
N ILE A 88 -6.76 4.38 12.63
CA ILE A 88 -8.09 4.46 12.01
C ILE A 88 -9.00 5.42 12.76
N PHE A 89 -9.13 5.26 14.08
CA PHE A 89 -10.00 6.12 14.89
C PHE A 89 -9.51 7.56 14.92
N SER A 90 -8.21 7.78 15.05
CA SER A 90 -7.63 9.13 15.07
C SER A 90 -7.79 9.84 13.73
N GLN A 91 -7.63 9.12 12.63
CA GLN A 91 -7.85 9.63 11.29
C GLN A 91 -9.33 9.92 11.04
N ALA A 92 -10.25 9.06 11.52
CA ALA A 92 -11.70 9.32 11.43
C ALA A 92 -12.09 10.59 12.17
N VAL A 93 -11.55 10.84 13.37
CA VAL A 93 -11.74 12.07 14.11
C VAL A 93 -11.21 13.27 13.32
N LEU A 94 -10.04 13.13 12.67
CA LEU A 94 -9.46 14.21 11.86
C LEU A 94 -10.34 14.55 10.65
N TYR A 95 -10.91 13.56 9.96
CA TYR A 95 -11.88 13.77 8.88
C TYR A 95 -13.16 14.51 9.35
N LEU A 96 -13.67 14.19 10.53
CA LEU A 96 -14.84 14.86 11.10
C LEU A 96 -14.53 16.31 11.48
N ILE A 97 -13.42 16.57 12.19
CA ILE A 97 -13.03 17.90 12.62
C ILE A 97 -12.76 18.83 11.42
N SER A 98 -12.18 18.28 10.36
CA SER A 98 -11.92 19.03 9.13
C SER A 98 -13.18 19.31 8.30
N GLY A 99 -14.31 18.67 8.63
CA GLY A 99 -15.59 18.85 7.93
C GLY A 99 -15.61 18.21 6.53
N ILE A 100 -14.66 17.31 6.22
CA ILE A 100 -14.59 16.60 4.94
C ILE A 100 -15.75 15.61 4.81
N VAL A 101 -16.12 14.97 5.92
CA VAL A 101 -17.25 14.05 6.01
C VAL A 101 -18.22 14.50 7.11
N GLY A 102 -19.51 14.24 6.88
CA GLY A 102 -20.57 14.66 7.82
C GLY A 102 -20.92 13.60 8.88
N THR A 103 -20.52 12.33 8.68
CA THR A 103 -20.91 11.23 9.56
C THR A 103 -19.69 10.40 10.00
N PHE A 104 -19.81 9.80 11.19
CA PHE A 104 -18.72 8.99 11.74
C PHE A 104 -18.46 7.73 10.92
N ASP A 105 -19.50 7.11 10.38
CA ASP A 105 -19.38 5.90 9.53
C ASP A 105 -18.61 6.20 8.25
N SER A 106 -18.91 7.33 7.58
CA SER A 106 -18.14 7.75 6.40
C SER A 106 -16.69 8.05 6.76
N ALA A 107 -16.43 8.70 7.91
CA ALA A 107 -15.08 8.96 8.38
C ALA A 107 -14.32 7.65 8.68
N LEU A 108 -14.98 6.69 9.29
CA LEU A 108 -14.41 5.39 9.60
C LEU A 108 -14.13 4.58 8.33
N LEU A 109 -15.04 4.63 7.34
CA LEU A 109 -14.87 4.00 6.03
C LEU A 109 -13.62 4.56 5.32
N GLU A 110 -13.50 5.89 5.19
CA GLU A 110 -12.36 6.53 4.53
C GLU A 110 -11.04 6.23 5.25
N SER A 111 -11.04 6.28 6.58
CA SER A 111 -9.86 6.00 7.39
C SER A 111 -9.41 4.55 7.25
N THR A 112 -10.35 3.61 7.35
CA THR A 112 -10.05 2.19 7.20
C THR A 112 -9.57 1.90 5.79
N SER A 113 -10.27 2.41 4.78
CA SER A 113 -9.93 2.22 3.37
C SER A 113 -8.55 2.81 3.02
N GLY A 114 -8.19 3.93 3.63
CA GLY A 114 -6.86 4.53 3.47
C GLY A 114 -5.75 3.62 3.97
N ILE A 115 -5.73 3.30 5.26
CA ILE A 115 -4.63 2.55 5.87
C ILE A 115 -4.57 1.08 5.42
N THR A 116 -5.71 0.48 5.08
CA THR A 116 -5.78 -0.90 4.57
C THR A 116 -5.59 -1.01 3.06
N THR A 117 -5.32 0.11 2.38
CA THR A 117 -5.11 0.16 0.93
C THR A 117 -6.26 -0.45 0.10
N THR A 118 -7.52 -0.26 0.56
CA THR A 118 -8.69 -0.91 -0.06
C THR A 118 -9.37 -0.05 -1.14
N ALA A 119 -9.20 1.28 -1.10
CA ALA A 119 -9.74 2.27 -2.03
C ALA A 119 -11.29 2.35 -2.12
N ILE A 120 -12.01 1.79 -1.17
CA ILE A 120 -13.46 2.01 -1.06
C ILE A 120 -13.67 3.41 -0.48
N SER A 121 -14.42 4.26 -1.19
CA SER A 121 -14.64 5.67 -0.80
C SER A 121 -16.08 6.08 -1.04
N SER A 122 -16.60 6.90 -0.14
CA SER A 122 -17.87 7.59 -0.30
C SER A 122 -17.68 9.03 -0.79
N LEU A 123 -16.44 9.50 -0.92
CA LEU A 123 -16.09 10.85 -1.31
C LEU A 123 -15.84 10.97 -2.81
N ASP A 124 -16.31 12.04 -3.39
CA ASP A 124 -16.00 12.46 -4.76
C ASP A 124 -14.61 13.14 -4.74
N PRO A 125 -13.55 12.51 -5.34
CA PRO A 125 -12.22 13.08 -5.30
C PRO A 125 -12.10 14.44 -6.00
N GLU A 126 -12.94 14.73 -6.99
CA GLU A 126 -12.89 16.00 -7.72
C GLU A 126 -13.46 17.17 -6.93
N SER A 127 -14.26 16.90 -5.88
CA SER A 127 -14.77 17.89 -4.94
C SER A 127 -13.81 18.17 -3.77
N LEU A 128 -12.73 17.38 -3.62
CA LEU A 128 -11.82 17.49 -2.49
C LEU A 128 -10.66 18.46 -2.79
N SER A 129 -10.19 19.13 -1.73
CA SER A 129 -8.97 19.93 -1.84
C SER A 129 -7.74 19.03 -2.06
N SER A 130 -6.71 19.59 -2.68
CA SER A 130 -5.45 18.86 -2.92
C SER A 130 -4.81 18.36 -1.62
N ALA A 131 -4.96 19.09 -0.50
CA ALA A 131 -4.50 18.63 0.81
C ALA A 131 -5.14 17.31 1.23
N VAL A 132 -6.44 17.15 1.01
CA VAL A 132 -7.17 15.90 1.32
C VAL A 132 -6.74 14.77 0.40
N LEU A 133 -6.56 15.06 -0.89
CA LEU A 133 -6.11 14.07 -1.87
C LEU A 133 -4.69 13.56 -1.55
N VAL A 134 -3.76 14.45 -1.15
CA VAL A 134 -2.42 14.07 -0.68
C VAL A 134 -2.52 13.26 0.61
N PHE A 135 -3.37 13.68 1.55
CA PHE A 135 -3.58 12.96 2.81
C PHE A 135 -4.06 11.53 2.57
N ARG A 136 -5.02 11.32 1.68
CA ARG A 136 -5.52 10.01 1.26
C ARG A 136 -4.42 9.16 0.64
N SER A 137 -3.66 9.73 -0.30
CA SER A 137 -2.58 9.02 -1.01
C SER A 137 -1.42 8.65 -0.08
N LEU A 138 -1.01 9.56 0.81
CA LEU A 138 0.01 9.32 1.83
C LEU A 138 -0.43 8.25 2.83
N THR A 139 -1.70 8.26 3.24
CA THR A 139 -2.24 7.25 4.15
C THR A 139 -2.16 5.85 3.53
N GLN A 140 -2.55 5.70 2.25
CA GLN A 140 -2.40 4.42 1.53
C GLN A 140 -0.93 4.03 1.38
N TRP A 141 -0.07 4.97 1.02
CA TRP A 141 1.35 4.72 0.88
C TRP A 141 1.98 4.22 2.18
N PHE A 142 1.63 4.84 3.29
CA PHE A 142 2.06 4.42 4.62
C PHE A 142 1.47 3.06 5.01
N GLY A 143 0.19 2.81 4.71
CA GLY A 143 -0.49 1.53 4.94
C GLY A 143 0.19 0.37 4.22
N GLY A 144 0.52 0.55 2.94
CA GLY A 144 1.26 -0.45 2.15
C GLY A 144 2.64 -0.74 2.75
N LEU A 145 3.36 0.29 3.21
CA LEU A 145 4.64 0.12 3.89
C LEU A 145 4.50 -0.65 5.20
N CYS A 146 3.48 -0.36 6.01
CA CYS A 146 3.18 -1.11 7.23
C CYS A 146 2.85 -2.57 6.95
N ALA A 147 2.07 -2.85 5.90
CA ALA A 147 1.76 -4.22 5.49
C ALA A 147 3.02 -5.00 5.09
N LEU A 148 3.92 -4.39 4.32
CA LEU A 148 5.21 -4.98 3.96
C LEU A 148 6.05 -5.34 5.20
N PHE A 149 6.14 -4.45 6.18
CA PHE A 149 6.88 -4.73 7.41
C PHE A 149 6.21 -5.82 8.25
N LEU A 150 4.87 -5.86 8.31
CA LEU A 150 4.12 -6.90 8.99
C LEU A 150 4.40 -8.28 8.38
N VAL A 151 4.33 -8.40 7.06
CA VAL A 151 4.65 -9.65 6.34
C VAL A 151 6.09 -10.06 6.58
N PHE A 152 7.04 -9.11 6.54
CA PHE A 152 8.44 -9.39 6.80
C PHE A 152 8.68 -9.97 8.20
N VAL A 153 7.96 -9.48 9.21
CA VAL A 153 8.06 -9.98 10.60
C VAL A 153 7.31 -11.31 10.78
N ALA A 154 6.19 -11.48 10.07
CA ALA A 154 5.38 -12.69 10.15
C ALA A 154 6.01 -13.91 9.46
N THR A 155 6.74 -13.68 8.36
CA THR A 155 7.45 -14.77 7.68
C THR A 155 8.67 -15.16 8.49
N PRO A 156 8.73 -16.40 9.02
CA PRO A 156 9.94 -16.89 9.66
C PRO A 156 11.09 -16.77 8.65
N ILE A 157 12.23 -16.24 9.09
CA ILE A 157 13.44 -16.15 8.26
C ILE A 157 13.95 -17.56 8.06
N SER A 158 13.24 -18.36 7.29
CA SER A 158 13.62 -19.70 6.88
C SER A 158 14.53 -19.60 5.67
N SER A 159 15.77 -19.19 5.90
CA SER A 159 16.84 -19.54 4.96
C SER A 159 18.18 -19.13 5.54
N GLY A 160 18.84 -20.08 6.13
CA GLY A 160 20.25 -20.00 6.45
C GLY A 160 20.58 -20.27 7.92
N GLY A 161 20.56 -21.54 8.31
CA GLY A 161 21.60 -22.07 9.18
C GLY A 161 21.58 -21.74 10.67
N ASP A 162 20.45 -21.45 11.29
CA ASP A 162 20.36 -21.45 12.75
C ASP A 162 19.36 -22.53 13.19
N ASN A 163 19.87 -23.52 13.90
CA ASN A 163 19.14 -24.67 14.38
C ASN A 163 17.81 -24.29 15.08
N PRO A 164 16.68 -24.93 14.70
CA PRO A 164 15.38 -24.72 15.35
C PRO A 164 15.33 -25.11 16.83
N SER A 165 16.39 -25.75 17.35
CA SER A 165 16.48 -26.26 18.73
C SER A 165 16.95 -25.24 19.77
N SER A 166 17.46 -24.07 19.36
CA SER A 166 17.71 -22.98 20.30
C SER A 166 16.47 -22.10 20.37
N GLY A 167 15.71 -22.13 21.45
CA GLY A 167 14.45 -21.42 21.67
C GLY A 167 14.49 -19.89 21.61
N TYR A 168 15.38 -19.34 20.80
CA TYR A 168 15.50 -17.95 20.41
C TYR A 168 15.11 -17.83 18.94
N GLY A 169 13.87 -17.45 18.69
CA GLY A 169 13.47 -16.93 17.37
C GLY A 169 14.41 -15.78 16.95
N PRO A 170 14.58 -15.53 15.66
CA PRO A 170 15.46 -14.46 15.18
C PRO A 170 15.02 -13.15 15.83
N LYS A 171 15.93 -12.46 16.50
CA LYS A 171 15.66 -11.14 17.08
C LYS A 171 15.18 -10.25 15.96
N ILE A 172 13.93 -9.78 16.04
CA ILE A 172 13.26 -8.95 15.02
C ILE A 172 14.11 -7.73 14.69
N PHE A 173 14.87 -7.21 15.66
CA PHE A 173 15.81 -6.12 15.52
C PHE A 173 17.28 -6.56 15.43
N SER A 174 17.58 -7.75 14.87
CA SER A 174 18.95 -8.10 14.55
C SER A 174 19.50 -7.17 13.45
N ARG A 175 20.83 -6.97 13.40
CA ARG A 175 21.47 -6.17 12.33
C ARG A 175 21.09 -6.68 10.93
N ARG A 176 20.88 -7.99 10.74
CA ARG A 176 20.45 -8.58 9.47
C ARG A 176 19.00 -8.22 9.15
N ALA A 177 18.10 -8.28 10.13
CA ALA A 177 16.69 -7.89 9.95
C ALA A 177 16.58 -6.39 9.64
N THR A 178 17.25 -5.52 10.40
CA THR A 178 17.27 -4.08 10.15
C THR A 178 17.78 -3.76 8.74
N ARG A 179 18.85 -4.40 8.29
CA ARG A 179 19.36 -4.20 6.93
C ARG A 179 18.34 -4.62 5.86
N ARG A 180 17.66 -5.74 6.05
CA ARG A 180 16.60 -6.18 5.11
C ARG A 180 15.40 -5.23 5.09
N MET A 181 14.99 -4.72 6.24
CA MET A 181 13.95 -3.68 6.31
C MET A 181 14.36 -2.41 5.55
N GLN A 182 15.62 -1.99 5.67
CA GLN A 182 16.15 -0.86 4.89
C GLN A 182 16.16 -1.15 3.38
N GLU A 183 16.53 -2.36 2.97
CA GLU A 183 16.51 -2.79 1.57
C GLU A 183 15.06 -2.78 1.01
N ILE A 184 14.08 -3.26 1.78
CA ILE A 184 12.66 -3.21 1.40
C ILE A 184 12.16 -1.77 1.29
N LEU A 185 12.47 -0.92 2.28
CA LEU A 185 12.10 0.49 2.26
C LEU A 185 12.70 1.21 1.05
N LEU A 186 13.99 0.98 0.78
CA LEU A 186 14.67 1.58 -0.37
C LEU A 186 14.02 1.18 -1.70
N LEU A 187 13.65 -0.09 -1.85
CA LEU A 187 12.96 -0.56 -3.06
C LEU A 187 11.55 0.01 -3.18
N TYR A 188 10.82 0.09 -2.08
CA TYR A 188 9.50 0.69 -2.06
C TYR A 188 9.55 2.15 -2.49
N LEU A 189 10.51 2.92 -1.94
CA LEU A 189 10.80 4.29 -2.37
C LEU A 189 11.23 4.37 -3.84
N ALA A 190 12.07 3.43 -4.30
CA ALA A 190 12.52 3.39 -5.68
C ALA A 190 11.36 3.11 -6.65
N VAL A 191 10.47 2.16 -6.35
CA VAL A 191 9.27 1.88 -7.16
C VAL A 191 8.36 3.10 -7.19
N THR A 192 8.14 3.77 -6.05
CA THR A 192 7.36 5.01 -5.99
C THR A 192 8.00 6.10 -6.87
N ALA A 193 9.31 6.33 -6.72
CA ALA A 193 10.01 7.36 -7.48
C ALA A 193 10.04 7.07 -8.99
N LEU A 194 10.26 5.82 -9.39
CA LEU A 194 10.24 5.42 -10.81
C LEU A 194 8.85 5.58 -11.41
N THR A 195 7.80 5.20 -10.67
CA THR A 195 6.41 5.40 -11.13
C THR A 195 6.11 6.90 -11.24
N PHE A 196 6.49 7.71 -10.25
CA PHE A 196 6.32 9.17 -10.29
C PHE A 196 6.99 9.80 -11.51
N LEU A 197 8.28 9.50 -11.71
CA LEU A 197 9.03 10.03 -12.85
C LEU A 197 8.46 9.54 -14.19
N GLY A 198 8.06 8.27 -14.26
CA GLY A 198 7.43 7.71 -15.45
C GLY A 198 6.10 8.41 -15.79
N LEU A 199 5.26 8.70 -14.79
CA LEU A 199 4.00 9.43 -14.97
C LEU A 199 4.23 10.87 -15.42
N LEU A 200 5.24 11.56 -14.88
CA LEU A 200 5.63 12.90 -15.32
C LEU A 200 6.06 12.89 -16.81
N VAL A 201 6.91 11.95 -17.18
CA VAL A 201 7.36 11.80 -18.59
C VAL A 201 6.20 11.42 -19.51
N ALA A 202 5.22 10.65 -19.01
CA ALA A 202 4.00 10.31 -19.74
C ALA A 202 3.02 11.49 -19.91
N GLY A 203 3.32 12.66 -19.29
CA GLY A 203 2.54 13.89 -19.43
C GLY A 203 1.46 14.09 -18.35
N MET A 204 1.48 13.31 -17.27
CA MET A 204 0.59 13.53 -16.13
C MET A 204 1.08 14.74 -15.29
N GLY A 205 0.17 15.58 -14.82
CA GLY A 205 0.51 16.70 -13.93
C GLY A 205 1.26 16.26 -12.67
N THR A 206 2.15 17.10 -12.14
CA THR A 206 3.03 16.77 -11.01
C THR A 206 2.24 16.27 -9.79
N PHE A 207 1.15 16.92 -9.47
CA PHE A 207 0.29 16.57 -8.34
C PHE A 207 -0.35 15.18 -8.54
N ASP A 208 -0.97 14.96 -9.70
CA ASP A 208 -1.60 13.68 -10.03
C ASP A 208 -0.54 12.56 -10.10
N SER A 209 0.63 12.84 -10.67
CA SER A 209 1.74 11.89 -10.74
C SER A 209 2.21 11.43 -9.36
N LEU A 210 2.37 12.35 -8.41
CA LEU A 210 2.78 12.03 -7.04
C LEU A 210 1.71 11.18 -6.33
N SER A 211 0.45 11.60 -6.41
CA SER A 211 -0.66 10.89 -5.80
C SER A 211 -0.81 9.47 -6.35
N HIS A 212 -0.80 9.31 -7.68
CA HIS A 212 -0.91 7.99 -8.31
C HIS A 212 0.33 7.12 -8.12
N ALA A 213 1.54 7.71 -8.05
CA ALA A 213 2.74 6.92 -7.75
C ALA A 213 2.70 6.31 -6.34
N MET A 214 2.24 7.08 -5.35
CA MET A 214 2.06 6.60 -3.98
C MET A 214 1.01 5.48 -3.91
N THR A 215 -0.14 5.68 -4.53
CA THR A 215 -1.23 4.71 -4.50
C THR A 215 -0.98 3.49 -5.39
N THR A 216 -0.14 3.59 -6.43
CA THR A 216 0.33 2.46 -7.25
C THR A 216 1.32 1.60 -6.48
N SER A 217 2.34 2.20 -5.86
CA SER A 217 3.38 1.44 -5.15
C SER A 217 2.84 0.73 -3.91
N SER A 218 1.84 1.30 -3.25
CA SER A 218 1.11 0.68 -2.14
C SER A 218 0.00 -0.27 -2.58
N THR A 219 -0.23 -0.41 -3.90
CA THR A 219 -1.37 -1.14 -4.46
C THR A 219 -2.72 -0.70 -3.88
N GLY A 220 -2.83 0.60 -3.58
CA GLY A 220 -3.95 1.17 -2.82
C GLY A 220 -5.14 1.58 -3.68
N GLY A 221 -4.92 2.14 -4.86
CA GLY A 221 -5.97 2.43 -5.85
C GLY A 221 -6.75 3.72 -5.68
N PHE A 222 -6.49 4.55 -4.67
CA PHE A 222 -7.09 5.89 -4.64
C PHE A 222 -6.61 6.73 -5.82
N SER A 223 -7.55 7.41 -6.47
CA SER A 223 -7.30 8.33 -7.56
C SER A 223 -7.72 9.75 -7.18
N THR A 224 -7.14 10.73 -7.86
CA THR A 224 -7.54 12.13 -7.81
C THR A 224 -8.74 12.43 -8.71
N ARG A 225 -9.22 11.43 -9.48
CA ARG A 225 -10.32 11.55 -10.44
C ARG A 225 -11.40 10.51 -10.15
N VAL A 226 -12.67 10.89 -10.42
CA VAL A 226 -13.83 9.98 -10.26
C VAL A 226 -13.72 8.76 -11.18
N SER A 227 -13.40 9.01 -12.46
CA SER A 227 -13.24 7.92 -13.45
C SER A 227 -11.86 7.27 -13.39
N SER A 228 -11.12 7.42 -12.28
CA SER A 228 -9.79 6.86 -12.10
C SER A 228 -8.85 7.21 -13.26
N ILE A 229 -8.12 6.24 -13.81
CA ILE A 229 -7.14 6.46 -14.89
C ILE A 229 -7.81 6.76 -16.24
N ALA A 230 -9.07 6.35 -16.40
CA ALA A 230 -9.84 6.67 -17.60
C ALA A 230 -9.92 8.19 -17.90
N SER A 231 -9.90 9.02 -16.85
CA SER A 231 -9.93 10.49 -16.99
C SER A 231 -8.72 11.07 -17.75
N PHE A 232 -7.58 10.40 -17.75
CA PHE A 232 -6.35 10.91 -18.38
C PHE A 232 -6.25 10.58 -19.89
N GLN A 233 -7.00 9.61 -20.37
CA GLN A 233 -7.07 9.22 -21.79
C GLN A 233 -5.70 9.07 -22.47
N SER A 234 -4.70 8.58 -21.75
CA SER A 234 -3.31 8.50 -22.22
C SER A 234 -2.75 7.08 -22.14
N ALA A 235 -2.42 6.53 -23.31
CA ALA A 235 -1.77 5.22 -23.42
C ALA A 235 -0.42 5.15 -22.68
N SER A 236 0.35 6.24 -22.67
CA SER A 236 1.65 6.31 -22.00
C SER A 236 1.49 6.20 -20.49
N ILE A 237 0.49 6.89 -19.91
CA ILE A 237 0.16 6.82 -18.47
C ILE A 237 -0.23 5.39 -18.11
N GLU A 238 -1.07 4.74 -18.90
CA GLU A 238 -1.49 3.36 -18.65
C GLU A 238 -0.32 2.39 -18.65
N TRP A 239 0.64 2.50 -19.59
CA TRP A 239 1.82 1.65 -19.62
C TRP A 239 2.70 1.81 -18.38
N VAL A 240 2.90 3.04 -17.91
CA VAL A 240 3.64 3.29 -16.67
C VAL A 240 2.96 2.66 -15.47
N LEU A 241 1.63 2.79 -15.39
CA LEU A 241 0.85 2.20 -14.30
C LEU A 241 0.82 0.68 -14.36
N ILE A 242 0.73 0.06 -15.56
CA ILE A 242 0.85 -1.39 -15.73
C ILE A 242 2.17 -1.88 -15.10
N CYS A 243 3.29 -1.23 -15.43
CA CYS A 243 4.59 -1.57 -14.85
C CYS A 243 4.62 -1.34 -13.34
N GLY A 244 4.12 -0.20 -12.86
CA GLY A 244 4.08 0.14 -11.44
C GLY A 244 3.25 -0.84 -10.61
N MET A 245 2.04 -1.17 -11.07
CA MET A 245 1.15 -2.15 -10.41
C MET A 245 1.75 -3.56 -10.43
N PHE A 246 2.36 -3.97 -11.54
CA PHE A 246 3.05 -5.26 -11.64
C PHE A 246 4.20 -5.36 -10.63
N LEU A 247 5.01 -4.31 -10.49
CA LEU A 247 6.11 -4.25 -9.51
C LEU A 247 5.59 -4.18 -8.06
N GLY A 248 4.50 -3.46 -7.81
CA GLY A 248 3.84 -3.38 -6.50
C GLY A 248 3.30 -4.72 -6.02
N GLY A 249 2.79 -5.55 -6.95
CA GLY A 249 2.34 -6.92 -6.69
C GLY A 249 3.46 -7.96 -6.61
N MET A 250 4.71 -7.59 -6.90
CA MET A 250 5.86 -8.49 -6.87
C MET A 250 6.54 -8.49 -5.49
N ASN A 251 7.12 -9.63 -5.09
CA ASN A 251 7.93 -9.71 -3.89
C ASN A 251 9.17 -8.80 -3.97
N LEU A 252 9.25 -7.81 -3.06
CA LEU A 252 10.34 -6.85 -3.06
C LEU A 252 11.72 -7.49 -2.81
N GLY A 253 11.79 -8.58 -2.07
CA GLY A 253 13.04 -9.32 -1.87
C GLY A 253 13.55 -9.95 -3.17
N ILE A 254 12.65 -10.48 -4.01
CA ILE A 254 13.00 -11.02 -5.33
C ILE A 254 13.41 -9.87 -6.25
N LEU A 255 12.68 -8.76 -6.24
CA LEU A 255 13.01 -7.56 -7.01
C LEU A 255 14.42 -7.05 -6.66
N TRP A 256 14.79 -7.04 -5.37
CA TRP A 256 16.15 -6.70 -4.93
C TRP A 256 17.24 -7.56 -5.56
N TRP A 257 17.02 -8.88 -5.64
CA TRP A 257 17.96 -9.79 -6.28
C TRP A 257 18.05 -9.60 -7.80
N LEU A 258 16.91 -9.29 -8.45
CA LEU A 258 16.88 -8.97 -9.88
C LEU A 258 17.65 -7.67 -10.16
N CYS A 259 17.48 -6.62 -9.35
CA CYS A 259 18.26 -5.37 -9.46
C CYS A 259 19.78 -5.60 -9.26
N LYS A 260 20.18 -6.63 -8.52
CA LYS A 260 21.58 -7.06 -8.38
C LYS A 260 22.08 -7.97 -9.52
N GLY A 261 21.32 -8.12 -10.59
CA GLY A 261 21.69 -8.91 -11.76
C GLY A 261 21.58 -10.42 -11.58
N LYS A 262 20.97 -10.92 -10.49
CA LYS A 262 20.79 -12.36 -10.26
C LYS A 262 19.57 -12.90 -11.02
N ILE A 263 19.63 -12.86 -12.36
CA ILE A 263 18.55 -13.32 -13.24
C ILE A 263 18.23 -14.82 -13.07
N SER A 264 19.19 -15.61 -12.57
CA SER A 264 18.98 -17.04 -12.28
C SER A 264 17.81 -17.30 -11.32
N ILE A 265 17.43 -16.30 -10.50
CA ILE A 265 16.30 -16.39 -9.57
C ILE A 265 14.97 -16.62 -10.29
N ILE A 266 14.82 -16.14 -11.54
CA ILE A 266 13.63 -16.39 -12.35
C ILE A 266 13.42 -17.88 -12.60
N ARG A 267 14.53 -18.61 -12.79
CA ARG A 267 14.48 -20.07 -13.02
C ARG A 267 14.36 -20.88 -11.75
N SER A 268 14.92 -20.42 -10.65
CA SER A 268 14.97 -21.15 -9.38
C SER A 268 13.77 -20.90 -8.46
N ASN A 269 13.04 -19.78 -8.63
CA ASN A 269 11.93 -19.42 -7.77
C ASN A 269 10.58 -19.80 -8.41
N ASN A 270 9.90 -20.79 -7.82
CA ASN A 270 8.61 -21.28 -8.31
C ASN A 270 7.49 -20.24 -8.19
N GLU A 271 7.49 -19.43 -7.12
CA GLU A 271 6.50 -18.40 -6.91
C GLU A 271 6.57 -17.32 -8.00
N LEU A 272 7.78 -16.85 -8.33
CA LEU A 272 7.96 -15.87 -9.40
C LEU A 272 7.53 -16.44 -10.76
N ARG A 273 7.84 -17.70 -11.05
CA ARG A 273 7.38 -18.35 -12.29
C ARG A 273 5.88 -18.45 -12.36
N LEU A 274 5.23 -18.85 -11.26
CA LEU A 274 3.77 -18.94 -11.20
C LEU A 274 3.14 -17.55 -11.33
N TYR A 275 3.70 -16.53 -10.64
CA TYR A 275 3.25 -15.14 -10.76
C TYR A 275 3.27 -14.64 -12.20
N LEU A 276 4.39 -14.89 -12.93
CA LEU A 276 4.52 -14.51 -14.34
C LEU A 276 3.54 -15.28 -15.24
N LEU A 277 3.38 -16.59 -15.01
CA LEU A 277 2.44 -17.41 -15.76
C LEU A 277 0.98 -16.98 -15.53
N MET A 278 0.59 -16.70 -14.29
CA MET A 278 -0.74 -16.21 -13.96
C MET A 278 -0.99 -14.83 -14.55
N PHE A 279 0.00 -13.94 -14.48
CA PHE A 279 -0.10 -12.59 -15.05
C PHE A 279 -0.30 -12.63 -16.56
N LEU A 280 0.54 -13.36 -17.29
CA LEU A 280 0.46 -13.46 -18.75
C LEU A 280 -0.77 -14.28 -19.18
N GLY A 281 -1.06 -15.38 -18.50
CA GLY A 281 -2.23 -16.22 -18.79
C GLY A 281 -3.54 -15.47 -18.53
N GLY A 282 -3.64 -14.75 -17.42
CA GLY A 282 -4.82 -13.93 -17.11
C GLY A 282 -4.99 -12.77 -18.09
N ALA A 283 -3.89 -12.07 -18.46
CA ALA A 283 -3.94 -11.03 -19.49
C ALA A 283 -4.41 -11.58 -20.84
N MET A 284 -3.90 -12.77 -21.24
CA MET A 284 -4.34 -13.47 -22.43
C MET A 284 -5.82 -13.84 -22.39
N MET A 285 -6.32 -14.31 -21.23
CA MET A 285 -7.74 -14.62 -21.07
C MET A 285 -8.61 -13.38 -21.16
N PHE A 286 -8.20 -12.26 -20.55
CA PHE A 286 -8.92 -10.98 -20.70
C PHE A 286 -8.89 -10.53 -22.17
N TRP A 287 -7.76 -10.66 -22.85
CA TRP A 287 -7.67 -10.28 -24.27
C TRP A 287 -8.57 -11.13 -25.18
N LEU A 288 -8.63 -12.45 -24.96
CA LEU A 288 -9.45 -13.36 -25.78
C LEU A 288 -10.96 -13.24 -25.53
N LYS A 289 -11.34 -12.88 -24.32
CA LYS A 289 -12.75 -12.89 -23.87
C LYS A 289 -13.32 -11.49 -23.65
N GLY A 290 -12.46 -10.45 -23.69
CA GLY A 290 -12.89 -9.05 -23.51
C GLY A 290 -13.50 -8.49 -24.78
N ASP A 291 -14.57 -7.71 -24.61
CA ASP A 291 -15.20 -6.96 -25.69
C ASP A 291 -14.42 -5.67 -25.96
N PHE A 292 -13.16 -5.84 -26.33
CA PHE A 292 -12.29 -4.70 -26.63
C PHE A 292 -12.54 -4.17 -28.04
N THR A 293 -12.66 -2.86 -28.14
CA THR A 293 -12.75 -2.14 -29.42
C THR A 293 -11.39 -1.49 -29.76
N GLY A 294 -11.04 -1.45 -31.04
CA GLY A 294 -9.83 -0.77 -31.51
C GLY A 294 -8.74 -1.69 -32.06
N SER A 295 -7.51 -1.18 -32.14
CA SER A 295 -6.36 -1.90 -32.69
C SER A 295 -5.85 -2.99 -31.75
N PHE A 296 -5.10 -3.97 -32.29
CA PHE A 296 -4.44 -5.01 -31.49
C PHE A 296 -3.62 -4.44 -30.32
N GLY A 297 -2.92 -3.31 -30.54
CA GLY A 297 -2.10 -2.67 -29.52
C GLY A 297 -2.93 -2.07 -28.37
N SER A 298 -4.07 -1.43 -28.66
CA SER A 298 -4.97 -0.91 -27.64
C SER A 298 -5.61 -2.04 -26.83
N GLN A 299 -6.12 -3.07 -27.51
CA GLN A 299 -6.74 -4.23 -26.85
C GLN A 299 -5.76 -4.96 -25.90
N SER A 300 -4.50 -5.14 -26.35
CA SER A 300 -3.46 -5.77 -25.52
C SER A 300 -3.11 -4.93 -24.30
N ARG A 301 -3.02 -3.61 -24.45
CA ARG A 301 -2.79 -2.68 -23.36
C ARG A 301 -3.92 -2.74 -22.33
N ASP A 302 -5.17 -2.72 -22.80
CA ASP A 302 -6.35 -2.73 -21.94
C ASP A 302 -6.45 -4.05 -21.16
N ALA A 303 -6.15 -5.18 -21.78
CA ALA A 303 -6.09 -6.48 -21.13
C ALA A 303 -4.98 -6.56 -20.07
N LEU A 304 -3.78 -6.04 -20.38
CA LEU A 304 -2.67 -5.96 -19.44
C LEU A 304 -2.96 -4.99 -18.29
N PHE A 305 -3.60 -3.85 -18.56
CA PHE A 305 -4.00 -2.90 -17.51
C PHE A 305 -4.99 -3.55 -16.55
N LYS A 306 -6.05 -4.17 -17.10
CA LYS A 306 -7.06 -4.89 -16.32
C LYS A 306 -6.42 -5.98 -15.47
N MET A 307 -5.54 -6.79 -16.06
CA MET A 307 -4.83 -7.84 -15.33
C MET A 307 -3.93 -7.27 -14.25
N SER A 308 -3.13 -6.23 -14.54
CA SER A 308 -2.25 -5.59 -13.56
C SER A 308 -3.03 -5.05 -12.37
N SER A 309 -4.13 -4.35 -12.64
CA SER A 309 -4.96 -3.72 -11.61
C SER A 309 -5.62 -4.74 -10.68
N ILE A 310 -6.19 -5.81 -11.25
CA ILE A 310 -6.89 -6.85 -10.49
C ILE A 310 -5.90 -7.73 -9.74
N PHE A 311 -4.81 -8.16 -10.38
CA PHE A 311 -3.85 -9.11 -9.81
C PHE A 311 -2.97 -8.49 -8.74
N SER A 312 -2.58 -7.22 -8.89
CA SER A 312 -1.88 -6.49 -7.82
C SER A 312 -2.81 -6.03 -6.71
N THR A 313 -4.14 -6.20 -6.87
CA THR A 313 -5.17 -5.67 -5.97
C THR A 313 -5.20 -4.14 -5.86
N THR A 314 -4.69 -3.42 -6.86
CA THR A 314 -4.67 -1.95 -6.87
C THR A 314 -6.05 -1.37 -7.13
N GLY A 315 -6.82 -1.91 -8.08
CA GLY A 315 -8.20 -1.49 -8.35
C GLY A 315 -8.35 -0.25 -9.25
N PHE A 316 -7.31 0.25 -9.91
CA PHE A 316 -7.45 1.31 -10.90
C PHE A 316 -8.24 0.85 -12.12
N THR A 317 -9.01 1.77 -12.71
CA THR A 317 -9.78 1.53 -13.93
C THR A 317 -9.38 2.51 -15.03
N ASN A 318 -9.17 1.99 -16.25
CA ASN A 318 -8.85 2.81 -17.44
C ASN A 318 -10.04 2.97 -18.38
N GLN A 319 -11.15 2.32 -18.09
CA GLN A 319 -12.43 2.39 -18.80
C GLN A 319 -13.54 1.78 -17.93
N ASN A 320 -14.79 1.88 -18.36
CA ASN A 320 -15.87 1.18 -17.73
C ASN A 320 -15.73 -0.33 -17.99
N TRP A 321 -15.47 -1.10 -16.94
CA TRP A 321 -15.29 -2.53 -17.07
C TRP A 321 -16.62 -3.24 -16.92
N GLU A 322 -17.12 -3.77 -18.02
CA GLU A 322 -18.21 -4.75 -18.01
C GLU A 322 -17.60 -6.14 -18.10
N PHE A 323 -17.96 -6.99 -17.15
CA PHE A 323 -17.50 -8.37 -17.14
C PHE A 323 -18.66 -9.28 -17.54
N SER A 324 -18.53 -9.99 -18.66
CA SER A 324 -19.40 -11.13 -18.94
C SER A 324 -19.27 -12.19 -17.84
N SER A 325 -20.26 -13.03 -17.64
CA SER A 325 -20.30 -14.01 -16.53
C SER A 325 -19.06 -14.90 -16.45
N GLY A 326 -18.48 -15.28 -17.58
CA GLY A 326 -17.23 -16.06 -17.61
C GLY A 326 -15.98 -15.28 -17.21
N ILE A 327 -15.89 -14.01 -17.61
CA ILE A 327 -14.77 -13.13 -17.25
C ILE A 327 -14.86 -12.74 -15.78
N SER A 328 -16.06 -12.51 -15.25
CA SER A 328 -16.26 -12.21 -13.83
C SER A 328 -15.70 -13.29 -12.91
N ALA A 329 -15.91 -14.57 -13.24
CA ALA A 329 -15.38 -15.70 -12.46
C ALA A 329 -13.82 -15.69 -12.45
N ILE A 330 -13.21 -15.45 -13.62
CA ILE A 330 -11.74 -15.35 -13.74
C ILE A 330 -11.23 -14.16 -12.95
N ALA A 331 -11.86 -12.99 -13.08
CA ALA A 331 -11.49 -11.79 -12.34
C ALA A 331 -11.54 -12.04 -10.83
N LEU A 332 -12.59 -12.67 -10.31
CA LEU A 332 -12.73 -13.02 -8.89
C LEU A 332 -11.64 -13.98 -8.42
N LEU A 333 -11.29 -15.00 -9.20
CA LEU A 333 -10.20 -15.92 -8.87
C LEU A 333 -8.83 -15.20 -8.82
N VAL A 334 -8.59 -14.32 -9.79
CA VAL A 334 -7.36 -13.52 -9.85
C VAL A 334 -7.28 -12.55 -8.67
N MET A 335 -8.39 -11.85 -8.34
CA MET A 335 -8.48 -10.97 -7.17
C MET A 335 -8.24 -11.72 -5.86
N ALA A 336 -8.85 -12.89 -5.71
CA ALA A 336 -8.70 -13.72 -4.52
C ALA A 336 -7.25 -14.22 -4.36
N THR A 337 -6.57 -14.52 -5.46
CA THR A 337 -5.17 -14.94 -5.44
C THR A 337 -4.25 -13.79 -5.03
N GLY A 338 -4.40 -12.63 -5.68
CA GLY A 338 -3.62 -11.44 -5.40
C GLY A 338 -2.14 -11.53 -5.77
N GLY A 339 -1.32 -10.68 -5.16
CA GLY A 339 0.12 -10.59 -5.42
C GLY A 339 0.97 -11.70 -4.81
N MET A 340 2.30 -11.54 -4.92
CA MET A 340 3.27 -12.44 -4.29
C MET A 340 3.38 -12.18 -2.79
N ALA A 341 3.82 -13.17 -2.03
CA ALA A 341 4.18 -12.96 -0.62
C ALA A 341 5.30 -11.93 -0.50
N GLY A 342 5.15 -10.96 0.41
CA GLY A 342 6.14 -9.87 0.57
C GLY A 342 6.06 -8.80 -0.52
N SER A 343 4.91 -8.69 -1.19
CA SER A 343 4.50 -7.54 -1.98
C SER A 343 3.60 -6.60 -1.16
N ALA A 344 3.29 -5.43 -1.70
CA ALA A 344 2.28 -4.55 -1.14
C ALA A 344 0.84 -5.04 -1.44
N GLY A 345 0.68 -5.93 -2.42
CA GLY A 345 -0.61 -6.47 -2.85
C GLY A 345 -1.28 -7.34 -1.79
N GLY A 346 -2.61 -7.30 -1.78
CA GLY A 346 -3.46 -8.15 -0.95
C GLY A 346 -3.69 -9.54 -1.57
N GLY A 347 -4.73 -10.21 -1.09
CA GLY A 347 -5.15 -11.52 -1.57
C GLY A 347 -4.55 -12.68 -0.77
N TYR A 348 -4.88 -13.90 -1.23
CA TYR A 348 -4.42 -15.14 -0.59
C TYR A 348 -2.90 -15.35 -0.71
N GLY A 349 -2.31 -14.77 -1.79
CA GLY A 349 -0.88 -14.86 -2.12
C GLY A 349 -0.55 -16.05 -3.03
N VAL A 350 0.21 -15.76 -4.09
CA VAL A 350 0.61 -16.77 -5.09
C VAL A 350 1.38 -17.95 -4.47
N HIS A 351 2.17 -17.71 -3.41
CA HIS A 351 2.95 -18.76 -2.74
C HIS A 351 2.10 -19.89 -2.18
N ARG A 352 0.90 -19.60 -1.66
CA ARG A 352 0.00 -20.60 -1.08
C ARG A 352 -0.66 -21.52 -2.11
N LEU A 353 -0.55 -21.19 -3.39
CA LEU A 353 -1.00 -22.08 -4.48
C LEU A 353 0.05 -23.15 -4.81
N ILE A 354 1.26 -23.02 -4.27
CA ILE A 354 2.38 -23.93 -4.51
C ILE A 354 2.54 -24.94 -3.36
N GLU A 355 2.07 -24.57 -2.17
CA GLU A 355 2.01 -25.45 -1.00
C GLU A 355 0.83 -26.43 -1.09
#